data_3fda7a1271553661efd9e18899c495c8
#
_entry.id   3fda7a1271553661efd9e18899c495c8
#
_cell.length_a   1.000
_cell.length_b   1.000
_cell.length_c   1.000
_cell.angle_alpha   90.00
_cell.angle_beta   90.00
_cell.angle_gamma   90.00
#
_symmetry.space_group_name_H-M   'P 1'
#
loop_
_entity.id
_entity.type
_entity.pdbx_description
1 polymer ?
#
loop_
_entity_poly.entity_id
_entity_poly.type
_entity_poly.pdbx_seq_one_letter_code
_entity_poly.pdbx_strand_id
1 'polypeptide(L)'
;MLIIKFRFISFSYHFYSVICSWEKEKKDSRNSNNDNNSTKIETEPLSLWSDFDNDGPKKIILNYIKEITDESGADYVPKEDRIAVFDFDGTLFQETDPTYCDHKLYMYRVFNDTDYKDKATDKQKEAANTIKYYADIGKLPPLDLKTAEAMAEVYKDMKVNEIYEYTKKYIDQPSDGYNNMKRGDVFYKPMLELVEYLQKNDFIIYIVTGTDTYVCRAIVDGHMNIPESHIIGTETIIISDNQKDKDGLDYKYLRNDTLQFKGELISKNLNMNKVYYITKEIGEIPLLSFGNSGSDSSMAELALQNPHGMAFMILCDDIERERGDLEKAKSFEESCNKNNYITISMRDDWKTIYGENVTRKIDS
;
A
#
# COMPACT_ATOMS: atom_id res chain seq x y z
N MET A 1 33.61 2.21 50.60
CA MET A 1 32.73 3.30 50.15
C MET A 1 33.52 4.13 49.16
N LEU A 2 33.41 3.77 47.85
CA LEU A 2 34.17 4.42 46.76
C LEU A 2 33.16 5.13 45.86
N ILE A 3 33.19 6.44 45.87
CA ILE A 3 32.31 7.31 45.08
C ILE A 3 33.00 7.52 43.71
N ILE A 4 32.44 6.94 42.65
CA ILE A 4 32.89 7.18 41.27
C ILE A 4 32.04 8.33 40.71
N LYS A 5 32.67 9.48 40.48
CA LYS A 5 32.09 10.62 39.79
C LYS A 5 32.13 10.37 38.28
N PHE A 6 30.95 10.25 37.64
CA PHE A 6 30.83 10.33 36.18
C PHE A 6 30.95 11.80 35.74
N ARG A 7 31.93 12.09 34.90
CA ARG A 7 32.01 13.32 34.11
C ARG A 7 31.18 13.14 32.84
N PHE A 8 30.09 13.90 32.74
CA PHE A 8 29.42 14.12 31.46
C PHE A 8 30.29 15.04 30.58
N ILE A 9 30.76 14.52 29.43
CA ILE A 9 31.36 15.31 28.38
C ILE A 9 30.23 15.64 27.38
N SER A 10 29.90 16.93 27.33
CA SER A 10 28.97 17.54 26.39
C SER A 10 29.54 17.46 24.98
N PHE A 11 28.91 16.64 24.13
CA PHE A 11 29.06 16.69 22.65
C PHE A 11 27.70 17.05 22.05
N SER A 12 27.43 18.33 22.01
CA SER A 12 26.26 18.84 21.31
C SER A 12 26.55 20.30 20.95
N TYR A 13 27.06 20.57 19.74
CA TYR A 13 27.01 21.92 19.14
C TYR A 13 27.52 21.96 17.68
N HIS A 14 27.50 20.87 16.93
CA HIS A 14 27.89 20.94 15.49
C HIS A 14 26.86 20.39 14.50
N PHE A 15 25.74 19.85 14.95
CA PHE A 15 24.71 19.33 14.03
C PHE A 15 23.55 20.30 13.75
N TYR A 16 23.42 21.37 14.54
CA TYR A 16 22.33 22.35 14.37
C TYR A 16 22.61 23.46 13.36
N SER A 17 23.87 23.66 12.93
CA SER A 17 24.20 24.75 12.00
C SER A 17 23.96 24.43 10.51
N VAL A 18 23.90 23.14 10.13
CA VAL A 18 23.68 22.73 8.74
C VAL A 18 22.20 22.70 8.36
N ILE A 19 21.32 22.34 9.31
CA ILE A 19 19.88 22.28 9.07
C ILE A 19 19.26 23.70 9.00
N CYS A 20 19.75 24.65 9.78
CA CYS A 20 19.26 26.04 9.75
C CYS A 20 19.63 26.82 8.48
N SER A 21 20.66 26.43 7.73
CA SER A 21 21.00 27.12 6.46
C SER A 21 20.09 26.73 5.30
N TRP A 22 19.57 25.49 5.28
CA TRP A 22 18.64 25.03 4.26
C TRP A 22 17.22 25.57 4.42
N GLU A 23 16.80 25.85 5.65
CA GLU A 23 15.48 26.48 5.89
C GLU A 23 15.47 27.99 5.59
N LYS A 24 16.61 28.67 5.67
CA LYS A 24 16.70 30.11 5.34
C LYS A 24 16.61 30.42 3.84
N GLU A 25 17.18 29.57 2.99
CA GLU A 25 17.09 29.75 1.52
C GLU A 25 15.68 29.50 0.95
N LYS A 26 14.82 28.75 1.67
CA LYS A 26 13.41 28.54 1.28
C LYS A 26 12.47 29.66 1.74
N LYS A 27 12.88 30.53 2.68
CA LYS A 27 12.04 31.64 3.18
C LYS A 27 12.17 32.95 2.43
N ASP A 28 13.28 33.21 1.75
CA ASP A 28 13.51 34.47 1.06
C ASP A 28 12.93 34.54 -0.35
N SER A 29 12.36 33.47 -0.89
CA SER A 29 11.69 33.47 -2.20
C SER A 29 10.16 33.59 -2.17
N ARG A 30 9.57 33.88 -1.00
CA ARG A 30 8.11 34.04 -0.84
C ARG A 30 7.73 35.32 -0.10
N ASN A 31 8.11 36.47 -0.66
CA ASN A 31 7.48 37.74 -0.32
C ASN A 31 7.34 38.58 -1.59
N SER A 32 6.31 38.31 -2.37
CA SER A 32 5.70 39.28 -3.25
C SER A 32 4.18 39.16 -3.06
N ASN A 33 3.64 40.25 -2.54
CA ASN A 33 2.23 40.45 -2.25
C ASN A 33 1.32 40.06 -3.40
N ASN A 34 0.29 39.28 -3.09
CA ASN A 34 -1.02 39.46 -3.69
C ASN A 34 -2.07 39.10 -2.65
N ASP A 35 -2.71 40.12 -2.11
CA ASP A 35 -4.00 40.03 -1.46
C ASP A 35 -5.03 39.56 -2.51
N ASN A 36 -5.21 38.25 -2.60
CA ASN A 36 -6.40 37.67 -3.17
C ASN A 36 -7.11 36.94 -2.05
N ASN A 37 -8.19 37.56 -1.59
CA ASN A 37 -9.21 36.96 -0.76
C ASN A 37 -9.90 35.84 -1.54
N SER A 38 -9.19 34.73 -1.77
CA SER A 38 -9.78 33.49 -2.25
C SER A 38 -10.42 32.84 -1.04
N THR A 39 -11.73 32.99 -0.91
CA THR A 39 -12.57 32.06 -0.16
C THR A 39 -12.09 30.65 -0.54
N LYS A 40 -11.38 29.94 0.36
CA LYS A 40 -11.21 28.51 0.26
C LYS A 40 -12.61 27.94 0.19
N ILE A 41 -13.04 27.53 -0.99
CA ILE A 41 -14.19 26.67 -1.13
C ILE A 41 -13.76 25.41 -0.40
N GLU A 42 -14.26 25.18 0.81
CA GLU A 42 -14.16 23.89 1.46
C GLU A 42 -14.90 22.92 0.56
N THR A 43 -14.16 22.15 -0.20
CA THR A 43 -14.73 21.06 -0.98
C THR A 43 -15.37 20.07 0.00
N GLU A 44 -16.58 19.67 -0.29
CA GLU A 44 -17.31 18.66 0.48
C GLU A 44 -16.41 17.42 0.68
N PRO A 45 -16.28 16.88 1.91
CA PRO A 45 -15.46 15.71 2.14
C PRO A 45 -15.99 14.52 1.34
N LEU A 46 -15.07 13.71 0.79
CA LEU A 46 -15.39 12.56 -0.05
C LEU A 46 -16.24 12.94 -1.27
N SER A 47 -15.82 14.00 -1.97
CA SER A 47 -16.51 14.57 -3.14
C SER A 47 -16.57 13.61 -4.34
N LEU A 48 -15.63 12.66 -4.43
CA LEU A 48 -15.58 11.62 -5.46
C LEU A 48 -16.48 10.42 -5.15
N TRP A 49 -17.11 10.41 -3.98
CA TRP A 49 -18.07 9.39 -3.57
C TRP A 49 -19.50 9.82 -3.91
N SER A 50 -20.35 8.85 -4.20
CA SER A 50 -21.76 9.07 -4.48
C SER A 50 -22.53 9.45 -3.21
N ASP A 51 -23.56 10.29 -3.36
CA ASP A 51 -24.51 10.65 -2.30
C ASP A 51 -25.86 9.93 -2.51
N PHE A 52 -25.89 8.95 -3.40
CA PHE A 52 -27.14 8.36 -3.88
C PHE A 52 -27.84 7.55 -2.78
N ASP A 53 -27.09 6.91 -1.88
CA ASP A 53 -27.63 6.18 -0.75
C ASP A 53 -27.48 6.96 0.55
N ASN A 54 -28.62 7.30 1.17
CA ASN A 54 -28.63 7.99 2.47
C ASN A 54 -28.03 7.18 3.61
N ASP A 55 -27.84 5.87 3.46
CA ASP A 55 -27.26 4.96 4.45
C ASP A 55 -26.00 4.24 3.90
N GLY A 56 -25.47 4.72 2.76
CA GLY A 56 -24.29 4.16 2.09
C GLY A 56 -22.96 4.40 2.82
N PRO A 57 -21.88 3.75 2.35
CA PRO A 57 -20.58 3.74 3.03
C PRO A 57 -19.99 5.13 3.22
N LYS A 58 -20.20 6.08 2.30
CA LYS A 58 -19.77 7.48 2.47
C LYS A 58 -20.31 8.06 3.77
N LYS A 59 -21.63 7.97 3.98
CA LYS A 59 -22.29 8.56 5.16
C LYS A 59 -21.89 7.84 6.43
N ILE A 60 -21.74 6.52 6.37
CA ILE A 60 -21.27 5.72 7.51
C ILE A 60 -19.89 6.22 7.94
N ILE A 61 -18.95 6.37 7.00
CA ILE A 61 -17.59 6.85 7.28
C ILE A 61 -17.62 8.27 7.88
N LEU A 62 -18.37 9.20 7.26
CA LEU A 62 -18.43 10.59 7.73
C LEU A 62 -19.00 10.70 9.15
N ASN A 63 -20.08 9.97 9.44
CA ASN A 63 -20.69 9.95 10.78
C ASN A 63 -19.74 9.32 11.81
N TYR A 64 -19.15 8.18 11.49
CA TYR A 64 -18.18 7.51 12.34
C TYR A 64 -17.01 8.42 12.71
N ILE A 65 -16.37 9.05 11.71
CA ILE A 65 -15.26 9.97 11.96
C ILE A 65 -15.69 11.13 12.86
N LYS A 66 -16.88 11.70 12.62
CA LYS A 66 -17.41 12.76 13.45
C LYS A 66 -17.60 12.34 14.91
N GLU A 67 -18.11 11.13 15.14
CA GLU A 67 -18.37 10.58 16.48
C GLU A 67 -17.05 10.35 17.23
N ILE A 68 -16.10 9.63 16.63
CA ILE A 68 -14.85 9.28 17.31
C ILE A 68 -13.86 10.43 17.46
N THR A 69 -14.08 11.55 16.75
CA THR A 69 -13.22 12.75 16.84
C THR A 69 -13.78 13.83 17.75
N ASP A 70 -15.03 13.70 18.21
CA ASP A 70 -15.65 14.65 19.15
C ASP A 70 -15.12 14.43 20.57
N GLU A 71 -14.20 15.29 21.01
CA GLU A 71 -13.60 15.21 22.35
C GLU A 71 -14.61 15.27 23.50
N SER A 72 -15.83 15.73 23.26
CA SER A 72 -16.93 15.77 24.23
C SER A 72 -17.84 14.55 24.18
N GLY A 73 -17.69 13.72 23.14
CA GLY A 73 -18.50 12.53 22.88
C GLY A 73 -18.11 11.34 23.75
N ALA A 74 -19.05 10.41 23.95
CA ALA A 74 -18.80 9.16 24.68
C ALA A 74 -17.89 8.19 23.90
N ASP A 75 -17.90 8.31 22.57
CA ASP A 75 -17.16 7.44 21.65
C ASP A 75 -15.83 8.06 21.17
N TYR A 76 -15.37 9.12 21.85
CA TYR A 76 -14.11 9.77 21.51
C TYR A 76 -12.92 8.81 21.59
N VAL A 77 -12.12 8.78 20.53
CA VAL A 77 -10.88 8.01 20.46
C VAL A 77 -9.69 8.98 20.35
N PRO A 78 -8.67 8.86 21.22
CA PRO A 78 -7.44 9.67 21.13
C PRO A 78 -6.74 9.54 19.78
N LYS A 79 -6.02 10.58 19.34
CA LYS A 79 -5.37 10.63 18.01
C LYS A 79 -4.36 9.52 17.80
N GLU A 80 -3.60 9.19 18.85
CA GLU A 80 -2.60 8.13 18.87
C GLU A 80 -3.19 6.73 18.62
N ASP A 81 -4.46 6.54 18.95
CA ASP A 81 -5.17 5.25 18.79
C ASP A 81 -5.97 5.17 17.47
N ARG A 82 -5.99 6.26 16.67
CA ARG A 82 -6.72 6.29 15.39
C ARG A 82 -5.90 5.63 14.28
N ILE A 83 -5.96 4.33 14.18
CA ILE A 83 -5.21 3.54 13.21
C ILE A 83 -6.17 2.97 12.16
N ALA A 84 -5.82 3.15 10.88
CA ALA A 84 -6.51 2.52 9.76
C ALA A 84 -5.53 1.67 8.94
N VAL A 85 -5.91 0.44 8.63
CA VAL A 85 -5.16 -0.48 7.79
C VAL A 85 -5.86 -0.70 6.46
N PHE A 86 -5.09 -0.67 5.39
CA PHE A 86 -5.57 -0.86 4.03
C PHE A 86 -4.83 -2.00 3.37
N ASP A 87 -5.54 -2.90 2.69
CA ASP A 87 -4.92 -3.68 1.64
C ASP A 87 -4.52 -2.75 0.47
N PHE A 88 -3.70 -3.23 -0.45
CA PHE A 88 -3.18 -2.43 -1.56
C PHE A 88 -3.89 -2.76 -2.87
N ASP A 89 -3.68 -3.97 -3.40
CA ASP A 89 -4.21 -4.39 -4.69
C ASP A 89 -5.72 -4.67 -4.60
N GLY A 90 -6.52 -3.97 -5.41
CA GLY A 90 -7.98 -4.04 -5.35
C GLY A 90 -8.62 -3.17 -4.26
N THR A 91 -7.80 -2.49 -3.43
CA THR A 91 -8.27 -1.62 -2.36
C THR A 91 -7.85 -0.16 -2.57
N LEU A 92 -6.58 0.10 -2.74
CA LEU A 92 -6.03 1.42 -3.06
C LEU A 92 -5.56 1.53 -4.51
N PHE A 93 -5.11 0.42 -5.06
CA PHE A 93 -4.46 0.27 -6.35
C PHE A 93 -5.13 -0.85 -7.15
N GLN A 94 -5.10 -0.80 -8.46
CA GLN A 94 -5.74 -1.77 -9.33
C GLN A 94 -5.22 -3.20 -9.12
N GLU A 95 -6.14 -4.17 -9.16
CA GLU A 95 -5.84 -5.59 -9.01
C GLU A 95 -5.71 -6.34 -10.36
N THR A 96 -6.53 -5.98 -11.34
CA THR A 96 -6.82 -6.83 -12.52
C THR A 96 -6.49 -6.21 -13.89
N ASP A 97 -5.31 -5.65 -14.07
CA ASP A 97 -4.88 -5.09 -15.36
C ASP A 97 -3.64 -5.82 -15.98
N PRO A 98 -3.76 -6.98 -16.51
CA PRO A 98 -4.73 -8.07 -16.32
C PRO A 98 -4.50 -8.86 -15.02
N THR A 99 -3.47 -8.55 -14.26
CA THR A 99 -3.09 -9.16 -12.97
C THR A 99 -2.34 -8.14 -12.11
N TYR A 100 -1.97 -8.51 -10.89
CA TYR A 100 -1.22 -7.66 -9.95
C TYR A 100 0.02 -7.01 -10.57
N CYS A 101 0.31 -5.79 -10.14
CA CYS A 101 1.47 -5.05 -10.66
C CYS A 101 2.80 -5.75 -10.39
N ASP A 102 3.00 -6.36 -9.22
CA ASP A 102 4.19 -7.13 -8.88
C ASP A 102 4.33 -8.39 -9.74
N HIS A 103 3.22 -9.06 -10.08
CA HIS A 103 3.20 -10.18 -11.03
C HIS A 103 3.61 -9.75 -12.43
N LYS A 104 3.13 -8.59 -12.90
CA LYS A 104 3.53 -8.03 -14.20
C LYS A 104 5.01 -7.65 -14.21
N LEU A 105 5.50 -7.04 -13.13
CA LEU A 105 6.92 -6.71 -12.95
C LEU A 105 7.80 -7.97 -12.97
N TYR A 106 7.36 -9.03 -12.27
CA TYR A 106 8.01 -10.33 -12.28
C TYR A 106 8.08 -10.94 -13.68
N MET A 107 6.94 -11.01 -14.39
CA MET A 107 6.90 -11.52 -15.77
C MET A 107 7.80 -10.70 -16.70
N TYR A 108 7.80 -9.37 -16.56
CA TYR A 108 8.69 -8.51 -17.34
C TYR A 108 10.15 -8.87 -17.10
N ARG A 109 10.56 -9.06 -15.83
CA ARG A 109 11.93 -9.42 -15.48
C ARG A 109 12.34 -10.78 -16.06
N VAL A 110 11.44 -11.76 -15.99
CA VAL A 110 11.72 -13.14 -16.47
C VAL A 110 11.76 -13.24 -17.99
N PHE A 111 10.88 -12.52 -18.72
CA PHE A 111 10.72 -12.68 -20.17
C PHE A 111 11.30 -11.57 -21.02
N ASN A 112 11.35 -10.34 -20.51
CA ASN A 112 11.62 -9.16 -21.31
C ASN A 112 12.88 -8.39 -20.89
N ASP A 113 13.26 -8.43 -19.61
CA ASP A 113 14.43 -7.72 -19.10
C ASP A 113 15.71 -8.28 -19.73
N THR A 114 16.37 -7.47 -20.54
CA THR A 114 17.61 -7.86 -21.27
C THR A 114 18.76 -8.24 -20.35
N ASP A 115 18.76 -7.72 -19.13
CA ASP A 115 19.83 -7.97 -18.17
C ASP A 115 19.60 -9.25 -17.34
N TYR A 116 18.38 -9.81 -17.37
CA TYR A 116 17.99 -10.96 -16.54
C TYR A 116 17.37 -12.15 -17.28
N LYS A 117 16.60 -11.96 -18.35
CA LYS A 117 15.82 -13.03 -19.02
C LYS A 117 16.60 -14.29 -19.38
N ASP A 118 17.87 -14.14 -19.76
CA ASP A 118 18.76 -15.24 -20.12
C ASP A 118 19.34 -15.98 -18.89
N LYS A 119 19.20 -15.38 -17.70
CA LYS A 119 19.60 -15.95 -16.40
C LYS A 119 18.43 -16.59 -15.66
N ALA A 120 17.19 -16.33 -16.12
CA ALA A 120 15.98 -16.83 -15.48
C ALA A 120 15.96 -18.37 -15.47
N THR A 121 15.75 -18.94 -14.30
CA THR A 121 15.69 -20.41 -14.09
C THR A 121 14.40 -21.00 -14.66
N ASP A 122 14.37 -22.32 -14.88
CA ASP A 122 13.16 -23.00 -15.33
C ASP A 122 12.02 -22.86 -14.31
N LYS A 123 12.31 -22.91 -13.00
CA LYS A 123 11.34 -22.65 -11.92
C LYS A 123 10.71 -21.26 -12.05
N GLN A 124 11.52 -20.23 -12.30
CA GLN A 124 11.04 -18.86 -12.49
C GLN A 124 10.20 -18.71 -13.76
N LYS A 125 10.62 -19.35 -14.86
CA LYS A 125 9.85 -19.34 -16.11
C LYS A 125 8.50 -20.07 -15.99
N GLU A 126 8.47 -21.19 -15.25
CA GLU A 126 7.23 -21.94 -14.95
C GLU A 126 6.25 -21.09 -14.13
N ALA A 127 6.71 -20.45 -13.06
CA ALA A 127 5.90 -19.53 -12.27
C ALA A 127 5.37 -18.35 -13.10
N ALA A 128 6.21 -17.73 -13.92
CA ALA A 128 5.80 -16.63 -14.81
C ALA A 128 4.78 -17.07 -15.86
N ASN A 129 4.93 -18.28 -16.46
CA ASN A 129 3.96 -18.86 -17.38
C ASN A 129 2.63 -19.18 -16.68
N THR A 130 2.65 -19.61 -15.43
CA THR A 130 1.42 -19.83 -14.64
C THR A 130 0.69 -18.50 -14.44
N ILE A 131 1.38 -17.46 -13.99
CA ILE A 131 0.79 -16.12 -13.84
C ILE A 131 0.21 -15.64 -15.18
N LYS A 132 0.98 -15.75 -16.25
CA LYS A 132 0.56 -15.36 -17.58
C LYS A 132 -0.71 -16.09 -18.06
N TYR A 133 -0.77 -17.40 -17.86
CA TYR A 133 -1.95 -18.21 -18.21
C TYR A 133 -3.21 -17.67 -17.53
N TYR A 134 -3.16 -17.40 -16.22
CA TYR A 134 -4.32 -16.87 -15.51
C TYR A 134 -4.67 -15.45 -15.96
N ALA A 135 -3.69 -14.60 -16.20
CA ALA A 135 -3.89 -13.26 -16.76
C ALA A 135 -4.57 -13.31 -18.14
N ASP A 136 -4.12 -14.22 -19.02
CA ASP A 136 -4.68 -14.37 -20.38
C ASP A 136 -6.16 -14.83 -20.37
N ILE A 137 -6.60 -15.54 -19.35
CA ILE A 137 -8.01 -15.94 -19.17
C ILE A 137 -8.82 -15.00 -18.27
N GLY A 138 -8.27 -13.82 -17.95
CA GLY A 138 -8.94 -12.80 -17.13
C GLY A 138 -9.17 -13.20 -15.67
N LYS A 139 -8.32 -14.06 -15.10
CA LYS A 139 -8.39 -14.52 -13.71
C LYS A 139 -7.11 -14.20 -12.96
N LEU A 140 -7.22 -14.07 -11.65
CA LEU A 140 -6.06 -14.02 -10.79
C LEU A 140 -5.50 -15.44 -10.56
N PRO A 141 -4.16 -15.61 -10.52
CA PRO A 141 -3.58 -16.90 -10.22
C PRO A 141 -3.93 -17.31 -8.78
N PRO A 142 -4.10 -18.63 -8.53
CA PRO A 142 -4.30 -19.11 -7.17
C PRO A 142 -3.06 -18.80 -6.32
N LEU A 143 -3.29 -18.59 -5.01
CA LEU A 143 -2.21 -18.46 -4.06
C LEU A 143 -1.35 -19.72 -4.07
N ASP A 144 -0.08 -19.59 -4.47
CA ASP A 144 0.90 -20.67 -4.48
C ASP A 144 2.22 -20.20 -3.88
N LEU A 145 2.67 -20.92 -2.85
CA LEU A 145 3.91 -20.60 -2.16
C LEU A 145 5.13 -20.73 -3.09
N LYS A 146 5.13 -21.70 -4.02
CA LYS A 146 6.21 -21.87 -5.00
C LYS A 146 6.35 -20.66 -5.92
N THR A 147 5.24 -20.09 -6.35
CA THR A 147 5.23 -18.85 -7.13
C THR A 147 5.79 -17.69 -6.31
N ALA A 148 5.37 -17.54 -5.05
CA ALA A 148 5.91 -16.50 -4.17
C ALA A 148 7.42 -16.64 -3.92
N GLU A 149 7.91 -17.88 -3.72
CA GLU A 149 9.34 -18.16 -3.62
C GLU A 149 10.11 -17.82 -4.91
N ALA A 150 9.56 -18.14 -6.08
CA ALA A 150 10.18 -17.81 -7.36
C ALA A 150 10.22 -16.31 -7.60
N MET A 151 9.20 -15.57 -7.13
CA MET A 151 9.15 -14.09 -7.18
C MET A 151 10.21 -13.47 -6.26
N ALA A 152 10.44 -14.02 -5.06
CA ALA A 152 11.51 -13.57 -4.18
C ALA A 152 12.91 -13.85 -4.79
N GLU A 153 13.09 -15.03 -5.39
CA GLU A 153 14.37 -15.47 -5.97
C GLU A 153 14.82 -14.60 -7.16
N VAL A 154 13.88 -14.00 -7.92
CA VAL A 154 14.19 -13.22 -9.11
C VAL A 154 14.97 -11.94 -8.79
N TYR A 155 14.90 -11.45 -7.56
CA TYR A 155 15.61 -10.26 -7.08
C TYR A 155 16.90 -10.58 -6.32
N LYS A 156 17.33 -11.85 -6.29
CA LYS A 156 18.57 -12.27 -5.63
C LYS A 156 19.75 -11.38 -6.06
N ASP A 157 20.58 -11.01 -5.09
CA ASP A 157 21.76 -10.14 -5.23
C ASP A 157 21.48 -8.72 -5.69
N MET A 158 20.22 -8.31 -5.92
CA MET A 158 19.83 -6.94 -6.19
C MET A 158 19.87 -6.11 -4.90
N LYS A 159 20.43 -4.93 -4.94
CA LYS A 159 20.43 -4.03 -3.78
C LYS A 159 19.05 -3.47 -3.52
N VAL A 160 18.77 -3.11 -2.25
CA VAL A 160 17.46 -2.59 -1.84
C VAL A 160 17.07 -1.33 -2.62
N ASN A 161 18.00 -0.42 -2.86
CA ASN A 161 17.73 0.76 -3.68
C ASN A 161 17.58 0.44 -5.18
N GLU A 162 18.18 -0.63 -5.67
CA GLU A 162 18.07 -1.01 -7.09
C GLU A 162 16.67 -1.55 -7.42
N ILE A 163 16.01 -2.31 -6.50
CA ILE A 163 14.63 -2.76 -6.73
C ILE A 163 13.66 -1.58 -6.78
N TYR A 164 13.90 -0.57 -5.95
CA TYR A 164 13.11 0.66 -5.95
C TYR A 164 13.20 1.35 -7.32
N GLU A 165 14.40 1.63 -7.82
CA GLU A 165 14.61 2.27 -9.11
C GLU A 165 14.09 1.40 -10.27
N TYR A 166 14.26 0.10 -10.18
CA TYR A 166 13.76 -0.86 -11.16
C TYR A 166 12.24 -0.80 -11.26
N THR A 167 11.57 -0.79 -10.12
CA THR A 167 10.11 -0.67 -10.03
C THR A 167 9.64 0.67 -10.58
N LYS A 168 10.27 1.79 -10.16
CA LYS A 168 9.95 3.13 -10.67
C LYS A 168 10.03 3.21 -12.19
N LYS A 169 11.11 2.66 -12.79
CA LYS A 169 11.26 2.61 -14.24
C LYS A 169 10.18 1.79 -14.93
N TYR A 170 9.73 0.70 -14.32
CA TYR A 170 8.68 -0.14 -14.87
C TYR A 170 7.31 0.52 -14.80
N ILE A 171 6.96 1.13 -13.67
CA ILE A 171 5.66 1.76 -13.47
C ILE A 171 5.52 3.09 -14.22
N ASP A 172 6.62 3.71 -14.65
CA ASP A 172 6.61 4.93 -15.48
C ASP A 172 6.17 4.66 -16.94
N GLN A 173 6.04 3.38 -17.33
CA GLN A 173 5.56 2.98 -18.65
C GLN A 173 4.04 3.16 -18.78
N PRO A 174 3.51 3.34 -20.02
CA PRO A 174 2.07 3.39 -20.24
C PRO A 174 1.35 2.16 -19.68
N SER A 175 0.16 2.36 -19.13
CA SER A 175 -0.71 1.27 -18.66
C SER A 175 -1.08 0.32 -19.80
N ASP A 176 -1.15 -0.96 -19.50
CA ASP A 176 -1.53 -1.98 -20.49
C ASP A 176 -3.04 -1.92 -20.78
N GLY A 177 -3.89 -1.69 -19.79
CA GLY A 177 -5.34 -1.73 -19.88
C GLY A 177 -6.05 -0.38 -20.03
N TYR A 178 -5.32 0.74 -19.88
CA TYR A 178 -5.94 2.07 -19.89
C TYR A 178 -5.21 3.06 -20.79
N ASN A 179 -5.99 3.98 -21.39
CA ASN A 179 -5.46 5.13 -22.11
C ASN A 179 -5.20 6.29 -21.15
N ASN A 180 -4.23 7.13 -21.48
CA ASN A 180 -3.88 8.35 -20.74
C ASN A 180 -3.44 8.08 -19.28
N MET A 181 -2.83 6.94 -19.01
CA MET A 181 -2.40 6.54 -17.68
C MET A 181 -1.12 5.70 -17.76
N LYS A 182 -0.25 5.83 -16.76
CA LYS A 182 0.93 4.97 -16.57
C LYS A 182 0.57 3.78 -15.67
N ARG A 183 1.42 2.75 -15.66
CA ARG A 183 1.25 1.57 -14.79
C ARG A 183 1.26 1.91 -13.30
N GLY A 184 1.96 2.98 -12.90
CA GLY A 184 2.03 3.44 -11.52
C GLY A 184 0.87 4.35 -11.09
N ASP A 185 0.04 4.83 -12.03
CA ASP A 185 -1.01 5.81 -11.74
C ASP A 185 -2.38 5.16 -11.46
N VAL A 186 -2.47 3.83 -11.48
CA VAL A 186 -3.73 3.08 -11.40
C VAL A 186 -4.30 3.01 -9.98
N PHE A 187 -4.22 4.10 -9.24
CA PHE A 187 -4.84 4.25 -7.93
C PHE A 187 -6.32 4.60 -8.05
N TYR A 188 -7.14 4.03 -7.17
CA TYR A 188 -8.55 4.39 -7.05
C TYR A 188 -8.68 5.77 -6.39
N LYS A 189 -9.03 6.78 -7.17
CA LYS A 189 -9.10 8.17 -6.69
C LYS A 189 -10.02 8.38 -5.48
N PRO A 190 -11.21 7.73 -5.39
CA PRO A 190 -12.04 7.85 -4.19
C PRO A 190 -11.35 7.33 -2.93
N MET A 191 -10.52 6.28 -3.06
CA MET A 191 -9.78 5.74 -1.92
C MET A 191 -8.58 6.62 -1.53
N LEU A 192 -7.91 7.27 -2.49
CA LEU A 192 -6.91 8.30 -2.19
C LEU A 192 -7.53 9.47 -1.43
N GLU A 193 -8.70 9.94 -1.86
CA GLU A 193 -9.46 10.99 -1.17
C GLU A 193 -9.85 10.57 0.26
N LEU A 194 -10.26 9.30 0.45
CA LEU A 194 -10.54 8.75 1.77
C LEU A 194 -9.31 8.74 2.67
N VAL A 195 -8.16 8.28 2.17
CA VAL A 195 -6.91 8.30 2.93
C VAL A 195 -6.54 9.73 3.37
N GLU A 196 -6.63 10.71 2.45
CA GLU A 196 -6.39 12.11 2.80
C GLU A 196 -7.39 12.63 3.84
N TYR A 197 -8.66 12.24 3.75
CA TYR A 197 -9.69 12.62 4.71
C TYR A 197 -9.41 12.03 6.10
N LEU A 198 -9.02 10.76 6.18
CA LEU A 198 -8.63 10.11 7.42
C LEU A 198 -7.40 10.79 8.03
N GLN A 199 -6.37 11.09 7.23
CA GLN A 199 -5.17 11.81 7.70
C GLN A 199 -5.48 13.21 8.23
N LYS A 200 -6.42 13.94 7.61
CA LYS A 200 -6.91 15.24 8.10
C LYS A 200 -7.64 15.13 9.45
N ASN A 201 -8.13 13.95 9.79
CA ASN A 201 -8.77 13.63 11.07
C ASN A 201 -7.81 12.86 12.01
N ASP A 202 -6.51 13.05 11.84
CA ASP A 202 -5.44 12.52 12.69
C ASP A 202 -5.35 10.99 12.72
N PHE A 203 -5.78 10.29 11.65
CA PHE A 203 -5.55 8.86 11.52
C PHE A 203 -4.12 8.55 11.07
N ILE A 204 -3.57 7.51 11.67
CA ILE A 204 -2.31 6.87 11.25
C ILE A 204 -2.66 5.79 10.24
N ILE A 205 -2.15 5.91 9.03
CA ILE A 205 -2.47 5.00 7.93
C ILE A 205 -1.36 3.98 7.72
N TYR A 206 -1.74 2.70 7.63
CA TYR A 206 -0.85 1.61 7.24
C TYR A 206 -1.38 0.89 6.01
N ILE A 207 -0.48 0.46 5.13
CA ILE A 207 -0.77 -0.46 4.03
C ILE A 207 -0.29 -1.84 4.45
N VAL A 208 -1.19 -2.84 4.40
CA VAL A 208 -0.91 -4.23 4.80
C VAL A 208 -1.25 -5.14 3.62
N THR A 209 -0.25 -5.48 2.81
CA THR A 209 -0.43 -6.05 1.47
C THR A 209 0.26 -7.37 1.23
N GLY A 210 -0.29 -8.18 0.31
CA GLY A 210 0.38 -9.34 -0.25
C GLY A 210 1.49 -9.03 -1.26
N THR A 211 1.57 -7.82 -1.79
CA THR A 211 2.66 -7.36 -2.66
C THR A 211 3.97 -7.25 -1.88
N ASP A 212 5.12 -7.44 -2.55
CA ASP A 212 6.44 -7.26 -1.93
C ASP A 212 6.57 -5.85 -1.32
N THR A 213 7.12 -5.77 -0.11
CA THR A 213 7.25 -4.52 0.65
C THR A 213 7.97 -3.42 -0.15
N TYR A 214 9.06 -3.73 -0.83
CA TYR A 214 9.88 -2.73 -1.52
C TYR A 214 9.28 -2.33 -2.86
N VAL A 215 8.61 -3.26 -3.54
CA VAL A 215 7.83 -2.96 -4.75
C VAL A 215 6.65 -2.04 -4.38
N CYS A 216 5.91 -2.35 -3.32
CA CYS A 216 4.79 -1.51 -2.87
C CYS A 216 5.27 -0.11 -2.45
N ARG A 217 6.36 0.02 -1.69
CA ARG A 217 6.97 1.31 -1.33
C ARG A 217 7.28 2.15 -2.56
N ALA A 218 7.90 1.55 -3.58
CA ALA A 218 8.21 2.25 -4.81
C ALA A 218 6.95 2.70 -5.58
N ILE A 219 5.86 1.92 -5.56
CA ILE A 219 4.60 2.31 -6.23
C ILE A 219 3.92 3.44 -5.46
N VAL A 220 3.87 3.37 -4.13
CA VAL A 220 3.18 4.37 -3.27
C VAL A 220 3.89 5.72 -3.25
N ASP A 221 5.23 5.73 -3.36
CA ASP A 221 6.02 6.96 -3.36
C ASP A 221 5.60 7.94 -4.47
N GLY A 222 5.35 9.18 -4.07
CA GLY A 222 4.87 10.25 -4.95
C GLY A 222 3.36 10.26 -5.21
N HIS A 223 2.62 9.23 -4.77
CA HIS A 223 1.17 9.14 -4.91
C HIS A 223 0.42 9.38 -3.60
N MET A 224 1.00 8.95 -2.48
CA MET A 224 0.37 9.04 -1.16
C MET A 224 1.39 9.56 -0.13
N ASN A 225 0.93 10.36 0.82
CA ASN A 225 1.77 10.81 1.94
C ASN A 225 1.76 9.77 3.06
N ILE A 226 2.30 8.59 2.79
CA ILE A 226 2.43 7.48 3.74
C ILE A 226 3.93 7.18 3.90
N PRO A 227 4.46 7.19 5.15
CA PRO A 227 5.85 6.81 5.39
C PRO A 227 6.14 5.38 4.92
N GLU A 228 7.32 5.12 4.37
CA GLU A 228 7.73 3.76 3.95
C GLU A 228 7.65 2.74 5.09
N SER A 229 7.87 3.16 6.33
CA SER A 229 7.72 2.32 7.54
C SER A 229 6.28 1.89 7.83
N HIS A 230 5.28 2.55 7.22
CA HIS A 230 3.88 2.19 7.34
C HIS A 230 3.39 1.27 6.21
N ILE A 231 4.31 0.76 5.38
CA ILE A 231 4.01 -0.19 4.31
C ILE A 231 4.56 -1.56 4.72
N ILE A 232 3.65 -2.48 5.00
CA ILE A 232 3.88 -3.82 5.51
C ILE A 232 3.44 -4.82 4.43
N GLY A 233 4.38 -5.37 3.70
CA GLY A 233 4.13 -6.27 2.58
C GLY A 233 4.64 -7.69 2.79
N THR A 234 4.72 -8.43 1.71
CA THR A 234 5.43 -9.71 1.64
C THR A 234 6.91 -9.48 1.91
N GLU A 235 7.51 -10.29 2.76
CA GLU A 235 8.90 -10.12 3.19
C GLU A 235 9.83 -11.17 2.60
N THR A 236 10.99 -10.68 2.18
CA THR A 236 12.13 -11.47 1.69
C THR A 236 13.36 -11.22 2.55
N ILE A 237 14.26 -12.19 2.63
CA ILE A 237 15.47 -12.06 3.43
C ILE A 237 16.40 -11.03 2.80
N ILE A 238 16.84 -10.08 3.62
CA ILE A 238 17.85 -9.08 3.28
C ILE A 238 19.13 -9.40 4.05
N ILE A 239 20.25 -9.33 3.35
CA ILE A 239 21.59 -9.56 3.87
C ILE A 239 22.51 -8.39 3.50
N SER A 240 23.67 -8.29 4.16
CA SER A 240 24.77 -7.46 3.67
C SER A 240 25.44 -8.12 2.45
N ASP A 241 25.85 -7.33 1.46
CA ASP A 241 26.63 -7.77 0.31
C ASP A 241 27.94 -8.48 0.70
N ASN A 242 28.50 -8.13 1.86
CA ASN A 242 29.72 -8.74 2.42
C ASN A 242 29.46 -9.90 3.39
N GLN A 243 28.19 -10.18 3.76
CA GLN A 243 27.80 -11.25 4.69
C GLN A 243 28.03 -12.63 4.09
N LYS A 244 27.83 -12.80 2.79
CA LYS A 244 27.90 -14.08 2.05
C LYS A 244 26.97 -15.13 2.68
N ASP A 245 27.48 -16.33 2.95
CA ASP A 245 26.72 -17.45 3.52
C ASP A 245 26.73 -17.48 5.06
N LYS A 246 27.25 -16.43 5.73
CA LYS A 246 27.24 -16.36 7.19
C LYS A 246 25.84 -16.08 7.70
N ASP A 247 25.50 -16.68 8.84
CA ASP A 247 24.32 -16.27 9.59
C ASP A 247 24.46 -14.83 10.09
N GLY A 248 23.35 -14.14 10.27
CA GLY A 248 23.34 -12.76 10.78
C GLY A 248 23.96 -12.63 12.18
N LEU A 249 23.92 -13.71 12.99
CA LEU A 249 24.57 -13.73 14.30
C LEU A 249 26.11 -13.78 14.19
N ASP A 250 26.63 -14.30 13.08
CA ASP A 250 28.08 -14.45 12.83
C ASP A 250 28.66 -13.33 11.95
N TYR A 251 27.82 -12.35 11.59
CA TYR A 251 28.22 -11.22 10.76
C TYR A 251 27.91 -9.88 11.42
N LYS A 252 28.93 -9.03 11.51
CA LYS A 252 28.78 -7.66 11.98
C LYS A 252 28.68 -6.72 10.77
N TYR A 253 27.54 -6.08 10.60
CA TYR A 253 27.32 -5.05 9.58
C TYR A 253 28.32 -3.92 9.71
N LEU A 254 28.97 -3.55 8.61
CA LEU A 254 29.99 -2.49 8.56
C LEU A 254 29.45 -1.29 7.82
N ARG A 255 30.03 -0.12 8.09
CA ARG A 255 29.60 1.16 7.51
C ARG A 255 29.63 1.18 5.97
N ASN A 256 30.49 0.38 5.35
CA ASN A 256 30.67 0.30 3.89
C ASN A 256 29.83 -0.81 3.25
N ASP A 257 29.07 -1.57 4.04
CA ASP A 257 28.20 -2.60 3.51
C ASP A 257 26.96 -2.00 2.88
N THR A 258 26.43 -2.70 1.90
CA THR A 258 25.12 -2.40 1.31
C THR A 258 24.16 -3.55 1.55
N LEU A 259 22.86 -3.25 1.64
CA LEU A 259 21.82 -4.26 1.81
C LEU A 259 21.37 -4.77 0.45
N GLN A 260 21.25 -6.10 0.33
CA GLN A 260 20.79 -6.79 -0.87
C GLN A 260 19.83 -7.93 -0.53
N PHE A 261 19.02 -8.33 -1.50
CA PHE A 261 18.10 -9.44 -1.37
C PHE A 261 18.86 -10.78 -1.44
N LYS A 262 18.57 -11.69 -0.50
CA LYS A 262 19.10 -13.05 -0.54
C LYS A 262 18.39 -13.90 -1.60
N GLY A 263 17.19 -13.50 -2.02
CA GLY A 263 16.34 -14.26 -2.94
C GLY A 263 15.55 -15.37 -2.23
N GLU A 264 15.30 -15.24 -0.95
CA GLU A 264 14.56 -16.19 -0.13
C GLU A 264 13.35 -15.49 0.50
N LEU A 265 12.19 -16.12 0.36
CA LEU A 265 10.94 -15.64 0.96
C LEU A 265 10.96 -15.89 2.47
N ILE A 266 10.61 -14.88 3.27
CA ILE A 266 10.31 -15.03 4.69
C ILE A 266 8.85 -15.44 4.84
N SER A 267 7.93 -14.62 4.32
CA SER A 267 6.51 -14.94 4.35
C SER A 267 5.71 -14.12 3.30
N LYS A 268 4.67 -14.72 2.76
CA LYS A 268 3.64 -14.04 1.96
C LYS A 268 2.63 -13.42 2.92
N ASN A 269 2.44 -12.10 2.84
CA ASN A 269 1.61 -11.35 3.79
C ASN A 269 0.11 -11.38 3.42
N LEU A 270 -0.52 -12.54 3.59
CA LEU A 270 -1.94 -12.78 3.32
C LEU A 270 -2.59 -13.51 4.51
N ASN A 271 -3.91 -13.42 4.64
CA ASN A 271 -4.69 -14.09 5.68
C ASN A 271 -4.15 -13.80 7.10
N MET A 272 -3.88 -14.85 7.88
CA MET A 272 -3.37 -14.72 9.25
C MET A 272 -2.02 -13.99 9.32
N ASN A 273 -1.21 -14.03 8.26
CA ASN A 273 0.05 -13.30 8.24
C ASN A 273 -0.17 -11.78 8.29
N LYS A 274 -1.25 -11.24 7.70
CA LYS A 274 -1.61 -9.84 7.87
C LYS A 274 -1.81 -9.49 9.36
N VAL A 275 -2.54 -10.31 10.11
CA VAL A 275 -2.72 -10.13 11.56
C VAL A 275 -1.40 -10.23 12.32
N TYR A 276 -0.56 -11.21 11.98
CA TYR A 276 0.76 -11.36 12.58
C TYR A 276 1.61 -10.09 12.42
N TYR A 277 1.67 -9.55 11.20
CA TYR A 277 2.47 -8.36 10.93
C TYR A 277 1.86 -7.08 11.52
N ILE A 278 0.53 -6.92 11.51
CA ILE A 278 -0.13 -5.82 12.24
C ILE A 278 0.26 -5.85 13.72
N THR A 279 0.15 -7.02 14.34
CA THR A 279 0.51 -7.18 15.76
C THR A 279 1.99 -6.90 16.02
N LYS A 280 2.88 -7.35 15.11
CA LYS A 280 4.34 -7.21 15.26
C LYS A 280 4.83 -5.78 15.00
N GLU A 281 4.36 -5.14 13.92
CA GLU A 281 4.91 -3.89 13.42
C GLU A 281 4.14 -2.66 13.91
N ILE A 282 2.83 -2.79 14.17
CA ILE A 282 1.98 -1.72 14.67
C ILE A 282 1.81 -1.83 16.19
N GLY A 283 1.52 -3.03 16.70
CA GLY A 283 1.37 -3.29 18.13
C GLY A 283 -0.01 -2.95 18.70
N GLU A 284 -0.89 -2.34 17.91
CA GLU A 284 -2.23 -1.90 18.31
C GLU A 284 -3.30 -2.54 17.40
N ILE A 285 -4.53 -2.66 17.92
CA ILE A 285 -5.68 -3.13 17.14
C ILE A 285 -6.24 -1.95 16.34
N PRO A 286 -6.27 -2.02 14.98
CA PRO A 286 -6.78 -0.91 14.17
C PRO A 286 -8.25 -0.60 14.44
N LEU A 287 -8.64 0.67 14.27
CA LEU A 287 -10.04 1.09 14.24
C LEU A 287 -10.72 0.75 12.91
N LEU A 288 -10.01 0.93 11.82
CA LEU A 288 -10.56 0.74 10.48
C LEU A 288 -9.72 -0.27 9.69
N SER A 289 -10.40 -1.16 8.99
CA SER A 289 -9.81 -2.10 8.05
C SER A 289 -10.50 -1.97 6.69
N PHE A 290 -9.71 -1.83 5.63
CA PHE A 290 -10.17 -1.78 4.24
C PHE A 290 -9.51 -2.88 3.42
N GLY A 291 -10.31 -3.68 2.71
CA GLY A 291 -9.85 -4.77 1.85
C GLY A 291 -10.79 -5.02 0.69
N ASN A 292 -10.53 -6.03 -0.13
CA ASN A 292 -11.35 -6.38 -1.30
C ASN A 292 -11.50 -7.88 -1.53
N SER A 293 -10.95 -8.69 -0.64
CA SER A 293 -10.91 -10.15 -0.87
C SER A 293 -10.98 -10.95 0.42
N GLY A 294 -11.17 -12.26 0.29
CA GLY A 294 -11.14 -13.18 1.44
C GLY A 294 -9.81 -13.21 2.20
N SER A 295 -8.70 -12.82 1.55
CA SER A 295 -7.39 -12.74 2.23
C SER A 295 -7.31 -11.59 3.24
N ASP A 296 -8.24 -10.62 3.16
CA ASP A 296 -8.31 -9.46 4.03
C ASP A 296 -9.24 -9.67 5.24
N SER A 297 -10.04 -10.74 5.19
CA SER A 297 -10.98 -11.07 6.26
C SER A 297 -10.28 -11.17 7.63
N SER A 298 -9.05 -11.69 7.67
CA SER A 298 -8.31 -11.82 8.94
C SER A 298 -7.98 -10.45 9.56
N MET A 299 -7.59 -9.45 8.77
CA MET A 299 -7.35 -8.11 9.31
C MET A 299 -8.67 -7.36 9.61
N ALA A 300 -9.74 -7.66 8.87
CA ALA A 300 -11.09 -7.17 9.17
C ALA A 300 -11.56 -7.67 10.53
N GLU A 301 -11.46 -9.00 10.78
CA GLU A 301 -11.78 -9.61 12.06
C GLU A 301 -10.95 -9.04 13.22
N LEU A 302 -9.67 -8.72 12.97
CA LEU A 302 -8.84 -8.07 13.98
C LEU A 302 -9.38 -6.68 14.31
N ALA A 303 -9.69 -5.86 13.30
CA ALA A 303 -10.23 -4.52 13.50
C ALA A 303 -11.58 -4.57 14.27
N LEU A 304 -12.46 -5.53 13.96
CA LEU A 304 -13.73 -5.70 14.66
C LEU A 304 -13.60 -6.16 16.13
N GLN A 305 -12.41 -6.53 16.60
CA GLN A 305 -12.15 -6.73 18.03
C GLN A 305 -12.00 -5.41 18.80
N ASN A 306 -11.72 -4.30 18.11
CA ASN A 306 -11.72 -2.99 18.72
C ASN A 306 -13.19 -2.58 19.01
N PRO A 307 -13.53 -2.05 20.20
CA PRO A 307 -14.91 -1.63 20.53
C PRO A 307 -15.51 -0.61 19.54
N HIS A 308 -14.66 0.20 18.91
CA HIS A 308 -15.05 1.17 17.88
C HIS A 308 -14.67 0.70 16.47
N GLY A 309 -14.30 -0.58 16.30
CA GLY A 309 -13.77 -1.10 15.05
C GLY A 309 -14.79 -1.24 13.93
N MET A 310 -14.40 -0.90 12.70
CA MET A 310 -15.19 -1.12 11.49
C MET A 310 -14.35 -1.75 10.38
N ALA A 311 -15.00 -2.60 9.58
CA ALA A 311 -14.38 -3.27 8.43
C ALA A 311 -15.16 -2.98 7.15
N PHE A 312 -14.43 -2.53 6.13
CA PHE A 312 -14.95 -2.17 4.80
C PHE A 312 -14.35 -3.06 3.73
N MET A 313 -15.18 -3.54 2.80
CA MET A 313 -14.76 -4.41 1.70
C MET A 313 -15.22 -3.84 0.36
N ILE A 314 -14.27 -3.63 -0.54
CA ILE A 314 -14.52 -3.06 -1.86
C ILE A 314 -14.98 -4.17 -2.80
N LEU A 315 -16.09 -3.94 -3.49
CA LEU A 315 -16.63 -4.80 -4.52
C LEU A 315 -16.16 -4.32 -5.90
N CYS A 316 -15.41 -5.15 -6.61
CA CYS A 316 -15.04 -4.88 -7.99
C CYS A 316 -16.21 -5.26 -8.92
N ASP A 317 -17.27 -4.45 -8.91
CA ASP A 317 -18.53 -4.66 -9.61
C ASP A 317 -18.76 -3.71 -10.79
N ASP A 318 -17.80 -2.86 -11.13
CA ASP A 318 -17.86 -1.97 -12.28
C ASP A 318 -17.23 -2.63 -13.51
N ILE A 319 -18.08 -3.02 -14.45
CA ILE A 319 -17.65 -3.68 -15.70
C ILE A 319 -17.32 -2.69 -16.83
N GLU A 320 -17.63 -1.41 -16.66
CA GLU A 320 -17.41 -0.37 -17.67
C GLU A 320 -16.12 0.40 -17.41
N ARG A 321 -15.93 0.87 -16.18
CA ARG A 321 -14.80 1.71 -15.78
C ARG A 321 -13.63 0.90 -15.23
N GLU A 322 -13.91 -0.36 -14.75
CA GLU A 322 -12.95 -1.33 -14.23
C GLU A 322 -13.19 -2.72 -14.85
N ARG A 323 -12.31 -3.68 -14.59
CA ARG A 323 -12.48 -5.09 -15.00
C ARG A 323 -13.29 -5.84 -13.92
N GLY A 324 -14.50 -5.34 -13.62
CA GLY A 324 -15.40 -5.94 -12.63
C GLY A 324 -15.93 -7.32 -13.05
N ASP A 325 -16.27 -8.12 -12.04
CA ASP A 325 -16.96 -9.40 -12.20
C ASP A 325 -18.18 -9.41 -11.28
N LEU A 326 -19.37 -9.28 -11.87
CA LEU A 326 -20.62 -9.14 -11.13
C LEU A 326 -20.97 -10.39 -10.30
N GLU A 327 -20.65 -11.59 -10.79
CA GLU A 327 -20.94 -12.83 -10.06
C GLU A 327 -19.99 -12.98 -8.85
N LYS A 328 -18.69 -12.71 -9.07
CA LYS A 328 -17.68 -12.69 -7.99
C LYS A 328 -18.02 -11.63 -6.95
N ALA A 329 -18.35 -10.41 -7.39
CA ALA A 329 -18.70 -9.29 -6.51
C ALA A 329 -19.93 -9.63 -5.65
N LYS A 330 -21.00 -10.17 -6.26
CA LYS A 330 -22.19 -10.59 -5.53
C LYS A 330 -21.90 -11.69 -4.52
N SER A 331 -21.16 -12.70 -4.88
CA SER A 331 -20.79 -13.79 -3.97
C SER A 331 -19.95 -13.28 -2.79
N PHE A 332 -19.06 -12.32 -3.06
CA PHE A 332 -18.25 -11.70 -2.01
C PHE A 332 -19.08 -10.79 -1.10
N GLU A 333 -20.01 -10.01 -1.66
CA GLU A 333 -20.98 -9.21 -0.89
C GLU A 333 -21.81 -10.08 0.07
N GLU A 334 -22.32 -11.23 -0.41
CA GLU A 334 -23.05 -12.19 0.46
C GLU A 334 -22.18 -12.70 1.61
N SER A 335 -20.89 -12.89 1.38
CA SER A 335 -19.91 -13.26 2.41
C SER A 335 -19.67 -12.11 3.38
N CYS A 336 -19.50 -10.89 2.89
CA CYS A 336 -19.31 -9.69 3.70
C CYS A 336 -20.49 -9.45 4.64
N ASN A 337 -21.70 -9.55 4.11
CA ASN A 337 -22.93 -9.38 4.90
C ASN A 337 -23.07 -10.40 6.05
N LYS A 338 -22.63 -11.65 5.84
CA LYS A 338 -22.61 -12.68 6.90
C LYS A 338 -21.63 -12.36 8.02
N ASN A 339 -20.56 -11.62 7.72
CA ASN A 339 -19.51 -11.29 8.68
C ASN A 339 -19.63 -9.85 9.21
N ASN A 340 -20.71 -9.13 8.87
CA ASN A 340 -20.96 -7.74 9.24
C ASN A 340 -19.88 -6.77 8.72
N TYR A 341 -19.28 -7.04 7.55
CA TYR A 341 -18.42 -6.10 6.85
C TYR A 341 -19.28 -5.15 6.01
N ILE A 342 -18.91 -3.89 5.99
CA ILE A 342 -19.56 -2.87 5.16
C ILE A 342 -18.98 -2.96 3.76
N THR A 343 -19.84 -3.11 2.76
CA THR A 343 -19.39 -3.16 1.37
C THR A 343 -19.34 -1.77 0.73
N ILE A 344 -18.40 -1.58 -0.19
CA ILE A 344 -18.22 -0.39 -1.02
C ILE A 344 -18.28 -0.85 -2.48
N SER A 345 -19.31 -0.43 -3.21
CA SER A 345 -19.47 -0.73 -4.65
C SER A 345 -18.67 0.26 -5.48
N MET A 346 -17.75 -0.21 -6.30
CA MET A 346 -17.03 0.66 -7.25
C MET A 346 -17.99 1.31 -8.25
N ARG A 347 -19.05 0.61 -8.64
CA ARG A 347 -20.06 1.06 -9.60
C ARG A 347 -20.97 2.14 -9.01
N ASP A 348 -21.50 1.90 -7.82
CA ASP A 348 -22.61 2.68 -7.27
C ASP A 348 -22.12 3.75 -6.27
N ASP A 349 -21.06 3.46 -5.48
CA ASP A 349 -20.57 4.36 -4.46
C ASP A 349 -19.50 5.35 -4.95
N TRP A 350 -18.93 5.15 -6.14
CA TRP A 350 -17.89 6.02 -6.68
C TRP A 350 -18.34 6.76 -7.94
N LYS A 351 -18.18 8.09 -7.95
CA LYS A 351 -18.45 8.93 -9.13
C LYS A 351 -17.42 8.72 -10.24
N THR A 352 -16.20 8.37 -9.89
CA THR A 352 -15.09 8.05 -10.80
C THR A 352 -14.19 6.99 -10.18
N ILE A 353 -13.41 6.26 -10.99
CA ILE A 353 -12.37 5.36 -10.48
C ILE A 353 -10.99 6.01 -10.66
N TYR A 354 -10.62 6.39 -11.89
CA TYR A 354 -9.29 6.90 -12.25
C TYR A 354 -9.29 8.36 -12.71
N GLY A 355 -10.48 8.99 -12.85
CA GLY A 355 -10.68 10.34 -13.36
C GLY A 355 -11.25 10.40 -14.77
N GLU A 356 -11.73 11.60 -15.17
CA GLU A 356 -12.53 11.79 -16.37
C GLU A 356 -11.82 11.50 -17.70
N ASN A 357 -10.50 11.63 -17.76
CA ASN A 357 -9.72 11.47 -18.98
C ASN A 357 -9.13 10.06 -19.18
N VAL A 358 -9.39 9.16 -18.26
CA VAL A 358 -8.91 7.78 -18.31
C VAL A 358 -10.01 6.90 -18.87
N THR A 359 -9.68 6.14 -19.91
CA THR A 359 -10.61 5.21 -20.54
C THR A 359 -9.99 3.83 -20.63
N ARG A 360 -10.79 2.80 -20.35
CA ARG A 360 -10.37 1.42 -20.49
C ARG A 360 -10.08 1.11 -21.98
N LYS A 361 -8.96 0.44 -22.27
CA LYS A 361 -8.73 -0.14 -23.60
C LYS A 361 -9.66 -1.33 -23.78
N ILE A 362 -10.39 -1.35 -24.87
CA ILE A 362 -11.23 -2.50 -25.23
C ILE A 362 -10.29 -3.60 -25.70
N ASP A 363 -10.40 -4.78 -25.09
CA ASP A 363 -9.65 -5.95 -25.53
C ASP A 363 -10.05 -6.26 -26.99
N SER A 364 -9.09 -6.15 -27.93
CA SER A 364 -9.28 -6.35 -29.36
C SER A 364 -9.21 -7.83 -29.74
#